data_c41a6791289d39170c97be77125c2517
#
_entry.id   c41a6791289d39170c97be77125c2517
#
_cell.length_a   1.000
_cell.length_b   1.000
_cell.length_c   1.000
_cell.angle_alpha   90.00
_cell.angle_beta   90.00
_cell.angle_gamma   90.00
#
_symmetry.space_group_name_H-M   'P 1'
#
loop_
_entity.id
_entity.type
_entity.pdbx_description
1 polymer ?
#
loop_
_entity_poly.entity_id
_entity_poly.type
_entity_poly.pdbx_seq_one_letter_code
_entity_poly.pdbx_strand_id
1 'polypeptide(L)'
;WRVSGFPASRVLGMGGVLDSARFAYFIADATGAAISDIDAVVIGAHGDTMVPLPRFSTVRGTPLPELLPADQVAEVVHRTVFGGAEVVALLKSGSAFYAPAASVTSMVAAILGDTGAVLPSCVLLDGEYGLSGLHLNVPASLGRAGVQSVPEWALDDAERAALHASAAGVTETLASIDLGA
;
A
#
# COMPACT_ATOMS: atom_id res chain seq x y z
N TRP A 1 -4.94 4.33 17.17
CA TRP A 1 -6.31 4.78 17.28
C TRP A 1 -6.86 4.57 18.71
N ARG A 2 -6.92 3.34 19.22
CA ARG A 2 -7.44 3.05 20.57
C ARG A 2 -6.71 3.84 21.67
N VAL A 3 -5.40 3.94 21.57
CA VAL A 3 -4.54 4.62 22.58
C VAL A 3 -4.58 6.14 22.44
N SER A 4 -4.68 6.66 21.20
CA SER A 4 -4.61 8.12 20.97
C SER A 4 -5.88 8.87 21.33
N GLY A 5 -7.05 8.19 21.31
CA GLY A 5 -8.36 8.81 21.47
C GLY A 5 -8.78 9.72 20.30
N PHE A 6 -7.99 9.78 19.22
CA PHE A 6 -8.39 10.51 18.02
C PHE A 6 -9.48 9.74 17.24
N PRO A 7 -10.33 10.44 16.47
CA PRO A 7 -11.23 9.80 15.53
C PRO A 7 -10.44 8.88 14.57
N ALA A 8 -10.99 7.72 14.24
CA ALA A 8 -10.34 6.73 13.36
C ALA A 8 -9.89 7.34 12.02
N SER A 9 -10.68 8.26 11.46
CA SER A 9 -10.34 8.97 10.23
C SER A 9 -9.06 9.82 10.32
N ARG A 10 -8.60 10.14 11.52
CA ARG A 10 -7.37 10.93 11.76
C ARG A 10 -6.16 10.08 12.17
N VAL A 11 -6.33 8.77 12.26
CA VAL A 11 -5.25 7.82 12.57
C VAL A 11 -5.02 6.96 11.36
N LEU A 12 -3.97 7.26 10.63
CA LEU A 12 -3.58 6.57 9.41
C LEU A 12 -2.08 6.33 9.39
N GLY A 13 -1.66 5.30 8.71
CA GLY A 13 -0.25 4.92 8.56
C GLY A 13 0.23 5.01 7.12
N MET A 14 1.52 5.22 6.98
CA MET A 14 2.23 5.13 5.71
C MET A 14 2.73 3.69 5.51
N GLY A 15 2.47 3.12 4.36
CA GLY A 15 2.92 1.79 3.93
C GLY A 15 2.65 1.63 2.44
N GLY A 16 1.38 1.56 2.05
CA GLY A 16 0.97 1.33 0.68
C GLY A 16 1.47 2.37 -0.33
N VAL A 17 1.57 3.64 0.04
CA VAL A 17 2.15 4.69 -0.82
C VAL A 17 3.61 4.38 -1.14
N LEU A 18 4.40 3.95 -0.15
CA LEU A 18 5.80 3.57 -0.34
C LEU A 18 5.92 2.30 -1.18
N ASP A 19 5.11 1.30 -0.88
CA ASP A 19 5.13 0.02 -1.59
C ASP A 19 4.70 0.20 -3.05
N SER A 20 3.71 1.05 -3.31
CA SER A 20 3.28 1.42 -4.65
C SER A 20 4.37 2.18 -5.42
N ALA A 21 5.10 3.08 -4.76
CA ALA A 21 6.24 3.75 -5.38
C ALA A 21 7.37 2.77 -5.74
N ARG A 22 7.61 1.76 -4.91
CA ARG A 22 8.56 0.68 -5.20
C ARG A 22 8.08 -0.17 -6.38
N PHE A 23 6.80 -0.50 -6.42
CA PHE A 23 6.20 -1.24 -7.53
C PHE A 23 6.32 -0.44 -8.84
N ALA A 24 6.03 0.86 -8.82
CA ALA A 24 6.22 1.74 -9.97
C ALA A 24 7.68 1.73 -10.48
N TYR A 25 8.66 1.73 -9.57
CA TYR A 25 10.07 1.63 -9.93
C TYR A 25 10.39 0.34 -10.69
N PHE A 26 9.93 -0.82 -10.20
CA PHE A 26 10.18 -2.09 -10.86
C PHE A 26 9.38 -2.24 -12.17
N ILE A 27 8.20 -1.65 -12.27
CA ILE A 27 7.46 -1.53 -13.54
C ILE A 27 8.26 -0.69 -14.54
N ALA A 28 8.81 0.45 -14.10
CA ALA A 28 9.64 1.32 -14.95
C ALA A 28 10.88 0.57 -15.46
N ASP A 29 11.55 -0.17 -14.57
CA ASP A 29 12.74 -0.99 -14.90
C ASP A 29 12.40 -2.07 -15.96
N ALA A 30 11.26 -2.73 -15.82
CA ALA A 30 10.83 -3.79 -16.74
C ALA A 30 10.30 -3.27 -18.08
N THR A 31 9.67 -2.09 -18.11
CA THR A 31 8.98 -1.57 -19.30
C THR A 31 9.78 -0.48 -20.03
N GLY A 32 10.76 0.13 -19.38
CA GLY A 32 11.47 1.33 -19.88
C GLY A 32 10.61 2.60 -19.84
N ALA A 33 9.43 2.58 -19.22
CA ALA A 33 8.57 3.74 -19.10
C ALA A 33 9.09 4.75 -18.07
N ALA A 34 8.75 6.03 -18.21
CA ALA A 34 9.00 7.00 -17.17
C ALA A 34 8.11 6.72 -15.95
N ILE A 35 8.64 6.90 -14.73
CA ILE A 35 7.87 6.67 -13.48
C ILE A 35 6.61 7.56 -13.44
N SER A 36 6.68 8.77 -14.02
CA SER A 36 5.53 9.67 -14.13
C SER A 36 4.37 9.16 -14.99
N ASP A 37 4.61 8.15 -15.81
CA ASP A 37 3.62 7.52 -16.67
C ASP A 37 2.99 6.28 -16.04
N ILE A 38 3.38 5.95 -14.80
CA ILE A 38 3.01 4.71 -14.12
C ILE A 38 2.12 5.03 -12.92
N ASP A 39 0.93 4.43 -12.93
CA ASP A 39 0.07 4.34 -11.76
C ASP A 39 0.21 2.92 -11.20
N ALA A 40 0.83 2.78 -10.04
CA ALA A 40 1.06 1.49 -9.40
C ALA A 40 0.32 1.40 -8.07
N VAL A 41 -0.19 0.22 -7.74
CA VAL A 41 -0.99 -0.01 -6.54
C VAL A 41 -0.55 -1.25 -5.81
N VAL A 42 -0.28 -1.06 -4.51
CA VAL A 42 -0.02 -2.14 -3.55
C VAL A 42 -0.93 -1.93 -2.34
N ILE A 43 -1.60 -2.99 -1.93
CA ILE A 43 -2.49 -3.03 -0.75
C ILE A 43 -1.99 -4.07 0.26
N GLY A 44 -2.73 -4.27 1.35
CA GLY A 44 -2.38 -5.23 2.39
C GLY A 44 -1.41 -4.69 3.44
N ALA A 45 -0.81 -5.55 4.23
CA ALA A 45 0.18 -5.17 5.23
C ALA A 45 1.50 -4.72 4.58
N HIS A 46 2.21 -3.82 5.23
CA HIS A 46 3.57 -3.47 4.80
C HIS A 46 4.53 -4.60 5.16
N GLY A 47 5.30 -5.10 4.18
CA GLY A 47 6.25 -6.21 4.34
C GLY A 47 5.93 -7.39 3.42
N ASP A 48 6.35 -8.59 3.81
CA ASP A 48 6.30 -9.78 2.95
C ASP A 48 4.89 -10.25 2.56
N THR A 49 3.86 -9.73 3.24
CA THR A 49 2.46 -10.02 2.96
C THR A 49 1.73 -8.90 2.23
N MET A 50 2.47 -7.92 1.67
CA MET A 50 1.88 -6.93 0.79
C MET A 50 1.29 -7.57 -0.47
N VAL A 51 0.29 -6.95 -1.05
CA VAL A 51 -0.43 -7.43 -2.22
C VAL A 51 -0.32 -6.41 -3.36
N PRO A 52 0.70 -6.51 -4.22
CA PRO A 52 0.74 -5.74 -5.45
C PRO A 52 -0.43 -6.13 -6.36
N LEU A 53 -1.03 -5.14 -7.03
CA LEU A 53 -2.19 -5.33 -7.90
C LEU A 53 -1.84 -5.01 -9.36
N PRO A 54 -1.27 -5.95 -10.13
CA PRO A 54 -0.89 -5.70 -11.53
C PRO A 54 -2.06 -5.28 -12.42
N ARG A 55 -3.27 -5.82 -12.19
CA ARG A 55 -4.47 -5.48 -12.98
C ARG A 55 -4.92 -4.04 -12.79
N PHE A 56 -4.62 -3.45 -11.65
CA PHE A 56 -4.94 -2.06 -11.31
C PHE A 56 -3.74 -1.13 -11.48
N SER A 57 -2.58 -1.68 -11.85
CA SER A 57 -1.38 -0.90 -12.10
C SER A 57 -1.20 -0.70 -13.60
N THR A 58 -0.99 0.54 -14.02
CA THR A 58 -1.01 0.90 -15.43
C THR A 58 0.25 1.66 -15.85
N VAL A 59 0.61 1.56 -17.13
CA VAL A 59 1.55 2.46 -17.79
C VAL A 59 0.78 3.24 -18.86
N ARG A 60 0.66 4.54 -18.70
CA ARG A 60 -0.16 5.41 -19.57
C ARG A 60 -1.59 4.89 -19.73
N GLY A 61 -2.18 4.37 -18.64
CA GLY A 61 -3.53 3.85 -18.61
C GLY A 61 -3.70 2.42 -19.13
N THR A 62 -2.64 1.78 -19.64
CA THR A 62 -2.69 0.37 -20.06
C THR A 62 -2.31 -0.55 -18.90
N PRO A 63 -3.15 -1.51 -18.50
CA PRO A 63 -2.86 -2.44 -17.41
C PRO A 63 -1.57 -3.25 -17.63
N LEU A 64 -0.80 -3.45 -16.54
CA LEU A 64 0.48 -4.14 -16.62
C LEU A 64 0.42 -5.54 -17.28
N PRO A 65 -0.61 -6.38 -17.05
CA PRO A 65 -0.72 -7.69 -17.69
C PRO A 65 -0.95 -7.65 -19.21
N GLU A 66 -1.32 -6.49 -19.77
CA GLU A 66 -1.44 -6.29 -21.22
C GLU A 66 -0.10 -5.88 -21.85
N LEU A 67 0.85 -5.42 -21.05
CA LEU A 67 2.15 -4.91 -21.50
C LEU A 67 3.28 -5.93 -21.33
N LEU A 68 3.22 -6.76 -20.30
CA LEU A 68 4.26 -7.73 -19.98
C LEU A 68 3.71 -9.15 -19.96
N PRO A 69 4.53 -10.14 -20.37
CA PRO A 69 4.23 -11.56 -20.18
C PRO A 69 4.05 -11.90 -18.68
N ALA A 70 3.30 -12.95 -18.41
CA ALA A 70 2.95 -13.33 -17.04
C ALA A 70 4.16 -13.63 -16.14
N ASP A 71 5.23 -14.19 -16.67
CA ASP A 71 6.48 -14.44 -15.96
C ASP A 71 7.21 -13.14 -15.58
N GLN A 72 7.21 -12.13 -16.44
CA GLN A 72 7.76 -10.82 -16.15
C GLN A 72 6.92 -10.06 -15.12
N VAL A 73 5.59 -10.15 -15.21
CA VAL A 73 4.70 -9.58 -14.18
C VAL A 73 4.98 -10.22 -12.83
N ALA A 74 5.13 -11.55 -12.77
CA ALA A 74 5.46 -12.27 -11.55
C ALA A 74 6.82 -11.85 -10.95
N GLU A 75 7.83 -11.64 -11.80
CA GLU A 75 9.15 -11.15 -11.37
C GLU A 75 9.06 -9.72 -10.79
N VAL A 76 8.35 -8.81 -11.45
CA VAL A 76 8.14 -7.44 -10.96
C VAL A 76 7.41 -7.44 -9.61
N VAL A 77 6.39 -8.28 -9.45
CA VAL A 77 5.68 -8.47 -8.18
C VAL A 77 6.62 -9.00 -7.10
N HIS A 78 7.39 -10.05 -7.40
CA HIS A 78 8.37 -10.63 -6.47
C HIS A 78 9.39 -9.61 -5.99
N ARG A 79 10.01 -8.85 -6.90
CA ARG A 79 10.98 -7.79 -6.56
C ARG A 79 10.33 -6.69 -5.72
N THR A 80 9.05 -6.38 -5.95
CA THR A 80 8.32 -5.39 -5.14
C THR A 80 8.20 -5.85 -3.70
N VAL A 81 7.81 -7.09 -3.48
CA VAL A 81 7.62 -7.66 -2.13
C VAL A 81 8.95 -7.71 -1.37
N PHE A 82 10.02 -8.18 -2.00
CA PHE A 82 11.30 -8.41 -1.34
C PHE A 82 12.31 -7.25 -1.45
N GLY A 83 12.04 -6.24 -2.26
CA GLY A 83 12.96 -5.11 -2.48
C GLY A 83 13.29 -4.29 -1.23
N GLY A 84 12.44 -4.31 -0.20
CA GLY A 84 12.75 -3.72 1.10
C GLY A 84 13.92 -4.42 1.80
N ALA A 85 13.95 -5.74 1.75
CA ALA A 85 15.04 -6.54 2.31
C ALA A 85 16.37 -6.31 1.56
N GLU A 86 16.33 -6.10 0.24
CA GLU A 86 17.52 -5.74 -0.54
C GLU A 86 18.15 -4.43 -0.05
N VAL A 87 17.33 -3.40 0.20
CA VAL A 87 17.80 -2.10 0.71
C VAL A 87 18.45 -2.26 2.10
N VAL A 88 17.81 -3.02 3.00
CA VAL A 88 18.38 -3.29 4.34
C VAL A 88 19.70 -4.04 4.24
N ALA A 89 19.80 -5.04 3.36
CA ALA A 89 21.03 -5.80 3.14
C ALA A 89 22.17 -4.92 2.62
N LEU A 90 21.88 -3.97 1.74
CA LEU A 90 22.85 -3.02 1.20
C LEU A 90 23.31 -1.97 2.23
N LEU A 91 22.38 -1.48 3.07
CA LEU A 91 22.68 -0.49 4.10
C LEU A 91 23.46 -1.08 5.27
N LYS A 92 23.38 -2.39 5.51
CA LYS A 92 24.01 -3.13 6.63
C LYS A 92 23.56 -2.70 8.03
N SER A 93 23.16 -1.46 8.22
CA SER A 93 22.60 -0.92 9.47
C SER A 93 21.55 0.14 9.15
N GLY A 94 20.48 0.18 9.95
CA GLY A 94 19.35 1.11 9.75
C GLY A 94 18.35 0.63 8.71
N SER A 95 17.49 1.53 8.27
CA SER A 95 16.43 1.29 7.30
C SER A 95 16.36 2.45 6.30
N ALA A 96 15.63 2.26 5.21
CA ALA A 96 15.35 3.33 4.25
C ALA A 96 14.62 4.49 4.95
N PHE A 97 14.97 5.74 4.64
CA PHE A 97 14.32 6.93 5.21
C PHE A 97 13.92 7.96 4.16
N TYR A 98 14.59 8.05 3.02
CA TYR A 98 14.21 8.98 1.94
C TYR A 98 12.84 8.64 1.34
N ALA A 99 12.63 7.38 0.96
CA ALA A 99 11.36 6.95 0.40
C ALA A 99 10.19 7.04 1.41
N PRO A 100 10.35 6.62 2.68
CA PRO A 100 9.36 6.89 3.73
C PRO A 100 9.04 8.39 3.89
N ALA A 101 10.05 9.26 3.92
CA ALA A 101 9.85 10.70 4.05
C ALA A 101 9.06 11.28 2.87
N ALA A 102 9.40 10.89 1.63
CA ALA A 102 8.67 11.31 0.44
C ALA A 102 7.21 10.83 0.45
N SER A 103 6.98 9.57 0.87
CA SER A 103 5.64 9.00 0.97
C SER A 103 4.77 9.71 1.99
N VAL A 104 5.31 9.97 3.19
CA VAL A 104 4.60 10.77 4.21
C VAL A 104 4.33 12.18 3.71
N THR A 105 5.29 12.81 3.02
CA THR A 105 5.10 14.16 2.44
C THR A 105 3.95 14.18 1.44
N SER A 106 3.83 13.16 0.58
CA SER A 106 2.72 13.06 -0.38
C SER A 106 1.37 12.94 0.33
N MET A 107 1.28 12.12 1.38
CA MET A 107 0.06 11.98 2.18
C MET A 107 -0.31 13.28 2.89
N VAL A 108 0.67 13.95 3.52
CA VAL A 108 0.48 15.25 4.19
C VAL A 108 0.05 16.32 3.19
N ALA A 109 0.65 16.36 2.01
CA ALA A 109 0.26 17.30 0.95
C ALA A 109 -1.20 17.08 0.50
N ALA A 110 -1.64 15.82 0.36
CA ALA A 110 -3.03 15.50 0.03
C ALA A 110 -4.00 15.97 1.12
N ILE A 111 -3.65 15.77 2.39
CA ILE A 111 -4.47 16.19 3.54
C ILE A 111 -4.53 17.71 3.66
N LEU A 112 -3.40 18.40 3.63
CA LEU A 112 -3.34 19.86 3.78
C LEU A 112 -3.95 20.59 2.57
N GLY A 113 -3.75 20.05 1.37
CA GLY A 113 -4.33 20.55 0.13
C GLY A 113 -5.81 20.24 -0.05
N ASP A 114 -6.38 19.37 0.82
CA ASP A 114 -7.77 18.90 0.73
C ASP A 114 -8.11 18.35 -0.66
N THR A 115 -7.20 17.56 -1.23
CA THR A 115 -7.26 17.17 -2.64
C THR A 115 -8.24 16.03 -2.92
N GLY A 116 -8.63 15.25 -1.92
CA GLY A 116 -9.41 14.03 -2.10
C GLY A 116 -8.64 12.93 -2.84
N ALA A 117 -7.31 13.04 -2.94
CA ALA A 117 -6.48 12.05 -3.63
C ALA A 117 -6.68 10.65 -3.02
N VAL A 118 -6.90 9.66 -3.87
CA VAL A 118 -6.99 8.26 -3.46
C VAL A 118 -5.58 7.68 -3.43
N LEU A 119 -5.10 7.41 -2.22
CA LEU A 119 -3.76 6.89 -1.98
C LEU A 119 -3.83 5.57 -1.18
N PRO A 120 -3.03 4.55 -1.52
CA PRO A 120 -2.93 3.33 -0.70
C PRO A 120 -2.36 3.67 0.68
N SER A 121 -3.24 3.75 1.66
CA SER A 121 -2.92 4.20 3.02
C SER A 121 -3.40 3.18 4.05
N CYS A 122 -2.66 3.05 5.15
CA CYS A 122 -3.04 2.18 6.25
C CYS A 122 -4.13 2.86 7.08
N VAL A 123 -5.35 2.40 6.93
CA VAL A 123 -6.56 2.97 7.54
C VAL A 123 -7.36 1.92 8.27
N LEU A 124 -8.14 2.34 9.27
CA LEU A 124 -9.06 1.43 9.97
C LEU A 124 -10.18 1.01 9.02
N LEU A 125 -10.35 -0.29 8.86
CA LEU A 125 -11.44 -0.88 8.09
C LEU A 125 -12.64 -1.15 9.00
N ASP A 126 -13.85 -0.87 8.47
CA ASP A 126 -15.14 -1.07 9.15
C ASP A 126 -16.19 -1.72 8.21
N GLY A 127 -15.78 -2.78 7.54
CA GLY A 127 -16.60 -3.56 6.61
C GLY A 127 -16.02 -3.64 5.21
N GLU A 128 -15.15 -2.72 4.83
CA GLU A 128 -14.57 -2.68 3.49
C GLU A 128 -13.77 -3.97 3.22
N TYR A 129 -13.90 -4.49 2.02
CA TYR A 129 -13.34 -5.78 1.60
C TYR A 129 -13.76 -6.98 2.49
N GLY A 130 -14.82 -6.83 3.30
CA GLY A 130 -15.25 -7.82 4.29
C GLY A 130 -14.36 -7.88 5.54
N LEU A 131 -13.57 -6.84 5.81
CA LEU A 131 -12.62 -6.75 6.92
C LEU A 131 -13.05 -5.63 7.89
N SER A 132 -12.88 -5.83 9.19
CA SER A 132 -13.23 -4.84 10.21
C SER A 132 -12.27 -4.87 11.40
N GLY A 133 -12.11 -3.72 12.05
CA GLY A 133 -11.42 -3.60 13.33
C GLY A 133 -9.88 -3.65 13.26
N LEU A 134 -9.31 -3.61 12.07
CA LEU A 134 -7.85 -3.58 11.85
C LEU A 134 -7.46 -2.44 10.91
N HIS A 135 -6.22 -1.97 11.04
CA HIS A 135 -5.62 -1.05 10.09
C HIS A 135 -4.91 -1.84 8.98
N LEU A 136 -5.22 -1.53 7.73
CA LEU A 136 -4.60 -2.17 6.57
C LEU A 136 -4.43 -1.16 5.45
N ASN A 137 -3.40 -1.30 4.60
CA ASN A 137 -3.26 -0.46 3.43
C ASN A 137 -4.30 -0.86 2.39
N VAL A 138 -5.15 0.10 2.04
CA VAL A 138 -6.15 0.01 0.99
C VAL A 138 -6.26 1.37 0.31
N PRO A 139 -6.85 1.48 -0.89
CA PRO A 139 -7.16 2.77 -1.48
C PRO A 139 -8.02 3.60 -0.52
N ALA A 140 -7.54 4.78 -0.13
CA ALA A 140 -8.25 5.68 0.75
C ALA A 140 -8.19 7.11 0.22
N SER A 141 -9.33 7.79 0.17
CA SER A 141 -9.40 9.20 -0.18
C SER A 141 -8.98 10.04 1.02
N LEU A 142 -7.97 10.89 0.81
CA LEU A 142 -7.39 11.74 1.86
C LEU A 142 -7.75 13.20 1.63
N GLY A 143 -8.21 13.85 2.68
CA GLY A 143 -8.50 15.28 2.69
C GLY A 143 -8.32 15.88 4.07
N ARG A 144 -8.72 17.14 4.25
CA ARG A 144 -8.48 17.94 5.47
C ARG A 144 -9.00 17.30 6.75
N ALA A 145 -10.05 16.51 6.68
CA ALA A 145 -10.59 15.76 7.81
C ALA A 145 -9.85 14.44 8.11
N GLY A 146 -8.85 14.09 7.32
CA GLY A 146 -8.16 12.79 7.33
C GLY A 146 -8.71 11.87 6.24
N VAL A 147 -9.00 10.62 6.57
CA VAL A 147 -9.63 9.66 5.66
C VAL A 147 -11.07 10.07 5.42
N GLN A 148 -11.44 10.29 4.17
CA GLN A 148 -12.78 10.70 3.74
C GLN A 148 -13.64 9.49 3.33
N SER A 149 -13.03 8.55 2.62
CA SER A 149 -13.68 7.30 2.18
C SER A 149 -12.65 6.24 1.83
N VAL A 150 -13.08 5.00 1.80
CA VAL A 150 -12.29 3.84 1.35
C VAL A 150 -13.04 3.23 0.16
N PRO A 151 -12.70 3.60 -1.09
CA PRO A 151 -13.33 3.00 -2.26
C PRO A 151 -12.90 1.53 -2.39
N GLU A 152 -13.87 0.64 -2.51
CA GLU A 152 -13.60 -0.78 -2.76
C GLU A 152 -13.41 -1.02 -4.27
N TRP A 153 -12.27 -1.61 -4.61
CA TRP A 153 -11.99 -2.03 -5.97
C TRP A 153 -12.45 -3.48 -6.18
N ALA A 154 -12.82 -3.81 -7.40
CA ALA A 154 -13.32 -5.14 -7.77
C ALA A 154 -12.16 -6.16 -7.85
N LEU A 155 -11.66 -6.58 -6.67
CA LEU A 155 -10.65 -7.62 -6.56
C LEU A 155 -11.21 -8.96 -7.06
N ASP A 156 -10.38 -9.71 -7.78
CA ASP A 156 -10.70 -11.11 -8.08
C ASP A 156 -10.52 -12.01 -6.84
N ASP A 157 -10.87 -13.28 -6.98
CA ASP A 157 -10.84 -14.22 -5.85
C ASP A 157 -9.42 -14.42 -5.29
N ALA A 158 -8.40 -14.42 -6.15
CA ALA A 158 -7.00 -14.59 -5.74
C ALA A 158 -6.48 -13.33 -5.01
N GLU A 159 -6.75 -12.15 -5.53
CA GLU A 159 -6.40 -10.86 -4.92
C GLU A 159 -7.10 -10.68 -3.57
N ARG A 160 -8.40 -11.02 -3.50
CA ARG A 160 -9.17 -11.00 -2.26
C ARG A 160 -8.62 -11.97 -1.24
N ALA A 161 -8.31 -13.20 -1.64
CA ALA A 161 -7.70 -14.20 -0.75
C ALA A 161 -6.33 -13.74 -0.22
N ALA A 162 -5.50 -13.14 -1.07
CA ALA A 162 -4.22 -12.57 -0.67
C ALA A 162 -4.38 -11.42 0.33
N LEU A 163 -5.35 -10.51 0.11
CA LEU A 163 -5.65 -9.41 1.04
C LEU A 163 -6.12 -9.95 2.40
N HIS A 164 -6.97 -10.96 2.42
CA HIS A 164 -7.45 -11.58 3.66
C HIS A 164 -6.32 -12.32 4.40
N ALA A 165 -5.43 -13.00 3.69
CA ALA A 165 -4.24 -13.63 4.30
C ALA A 165 -3.32 -12.57 4.92
N SER A 166 -3.12 -11.45 4.23
CA SER A 166 -2.36 -10.30 4.75
C SER A 166 -3.00 -9.72 6.01
N ALA A 167 -4.32 -9.57 6.03
CA ALA A 167 -5.08 -9.08 7.19
C ALA A 167 -4.98 -10.03 8.39
N ALA A 168 -4.99 -11.34 8.17
CA ALA A 168 -4.82 -12.34 9.23
C ALA A 168 -3.48 -12.17 9.94
N GLY A 169 -2.37 -11.98 9.22
CA GLY A 169 -1.06 -11.72 9.81
C GLY A 169 -1.02 -10.45 10.68
N VAL A 170 -1.71 -9.39 10.25
CA VAL A 170 -1.86 -8.17 11.06
C VAL A 170 -2.64 -8.46 12.34
N THR A 171 -3.72 -9.22 12.24
CA THR A 171 -4.56 -9.59 13.39
C THR A 171 -3.79 -10.42 14.42
N GLU A 172 -3.00 -11.38 13.97
CA GLU A 172 -2.12 -12.18 14.83
C GLU A 172 -1.10 -11.30 15.56
N THR A 173 -0.47 -10.36 14.85
CA THR A 173 0.46 -9.40 15.44
C THR A 173 -0.23 -8.54 16.49
N LEU A 174 -1.40 -8.01 16.20
CA LEU A 174 -2.18 -7.20 17.13
C LEU A 174 -2.58 -7.99 18.39
N ALA A 175 -2.92 -9.26 18.25
CA ALA A 175 -3.27 -10.12 19.39
C ALA A 175 -2.09 -10.39 20.34
N SER A 176 -0.85 -10.24 19.86
CA SER A 176 0.37 -10.39 20.67
C SER A 176 0.75 -9.13 21.46
N ILE A 177 0.10 -8.00 21.19
CA ILE A 177 0.41 -6.72 21.81
C ILE A 177 -0.59 -6.44 22.94
N ASP A 178 -0.10 -6.25 24.16
CA ASP A 178 -0.91 -5.73 25.25
C ASP A 178 -1.08 -4.21 25.08
N LEU A 179 -2.28 -3.80 24.68
CA LEU A 179 -2.59 -2.37 24.50
C LEU A 179 -3.06 -1.69 25.79
N GLY A 180 -3.04 -2.41 26.93
CA GLY A 180 -3.58 -1.92 28.20
C GLY A 180 -5.09 -1.68 28.07
N ALA A 181 -5.91 -2.40 28.83
CA ALA A 181 -7.36 -2.19 28.87
C ALA A 181 -7.70 -0.87 29.58
#